data_bdb2ab4b679feda6df61d7b18f41b96e
#
_entry.id   bdb2ab4b679feda6df61d7b18f41b96e
#
_cell.length_a   1.000
_cell.length_b   1.000
_cell.length_c   1.000
_cell.angle_alpha   90.00
_cell.angle_beta   90.00
_cell.angle_gamma   90.00
#
_symmetry.space_group_name_H-M   'P 1'
#
loop_
_entity.id
_entity.type
_entity.pdbx_description
1 polymer ?
#
loop_
_entity_poly.entity_id
_entity_poly.type
_entity_poly.pdbx_seq_one_letter_code
_entity_poly.pdbx_strand_id
1 'polypeptide(L)'
;KVVGAEARGFIIGTPVAYKLHAGFVPARKPGKLPREVISQSYELEYGTDSLQIHADAIKPGDVVLIVDVLVATGGTAVAQKKLVETAGGTVAGFAFITELEYLNPRELIAKESDAPVFSLVQETK
;
A
#
# COMPACT_ATOMS: atom_id res chain seq x y z
N LYS A 1 4.82 7.97 7.99
CA LYS A 1 3.75 8.30 7.04
C LYS A 1 2.88 7.09 6.78
N VAL A 2 1.68 7.33 6.29
CA VAL A 2 0.72 6.28 5.95
C VAL A 2 0.42 6.38 4.46
N VAL A 3 0.52 5.27 3.74
CA VAL A 3 0.17 5.18 2.32
C VAL A 3 -1.09 4.35 2.19
N GLY A 4 -2.05 4.85 1.42
CA GLY A 4 -3.26 4.11 1.10
C GLY A 4 -3.64 4.29 -0.35
N ALA A 5 -4.16 3.24 -0.97
CA ALA A 5 -4.52 3.25 -2.39
C ALA A 5 -5.98 3.65 -2.58
N GLU A 6 -6.25 4.34 -3.69
CA GLU A 6 -7.63 4.73 -4.03
C GLU A 6 -8.52 3.50 -4.16
N ALA A 7 -9.75 3.59 -3.83
CA ALA A 7 -10.33 4.72 -3.09
C ALA A 7 -10.56 4.34 -1.64
N ARG A 8 -10.75 3.05 -1.37
CA ARG A 8 -11.06 2.56 -0.02
C ARG A 8 -9.92 2.77 0.96
N GLY A 9 -8.67 2.69 0.47
CA GLY A 9 -7.52 2.95 1.31
C GLY A 9 -7.46 4.38 1.85
N PHE A 10 -8.10 5.33 1.17
CA PHE A 10 -8.18 6.71 1.66
C PHE A 10 -9.08 6.80 2.88
N ILE A 11 -10.17 6.04 2.89
CA ILE A 11 -11.16 6.10 3.96
C ILE A 11 -10.56 5.63 5.28
N ILE A 12 -9.75 4.58 5.23
CA ILE A 12 -9.13 4.02 6.43
C ILE A 12 -7.76 4.65 6.71
N GLY A 13 -7.03 4.99 5.66
CA GLY A 13 -5.67 5.51 5.80
C GLY A 13 -5.61 6.87 6.46
N THR A 14 -6.55 7.76 6.15
CA THR A 14 -6.53 9.11 6.71
C THR A 14 -6.80 9.13 8.22
N PRO A 15 -7.81 8.40 8.76
CA PRO A 15 -7.96 8.35 10.22
C PRO A 15 -6.79 7.64 10.92
N VAL A 16 -6.18 6.64 10.29
CA VAL A 16 -5.01 5.98 10.86
C VAL A 16 -3.84 6.98 10.93
N ALA A 17 -3.61 7.73 9.86
CA ALA A 17 -2.57 8.75 9.83
C ALA A 17 -2.80 9.81 10.90
N TYR A 18 -4.05 10.26 11.01
CA TYR A 18 -4.41 11.25 12.03
C TYR A 18 -4.10 10.72 13.43
N LYS A 19 -4.50 9.48 13.72
CA LYS A 19 -4.29 8.88 15.04
C LYS A 19 -2.81 8.72 15.37
N LEU A 20 -1.99 8.42 14.35
CA LEU A 20 -0.55 8.24 14.51
C LEU A 20 0.25 9.56 14.43
N HIS A 21 -0.44 10.68 14.21
CA HIS A 21 0.19 11.98 13.98
C HIS A 21 1.17 11.92 12.81
N ALA A 22 0.77 11.22 11.75
CA ALA A 22 1.59 11.00 10.56
C ALA A 22 0.94 11.65 9.35
N GLY A 23 1.73 11.93 8.31
CA GLY A 23 1.21 12.38 7.04
C GLY A 23 0.59 11.24 6.26
N PHE A 24 -0.43 11.55 5.46
CA PHE A 24 -1.05 10.57 4.57
C PHE A 24 -0.59 10.79 3.14
N VAL A 25 -0.25 9.70 2.44
CA VAL A 25 0.19 9.71 1.05
C VAL A 25 -0.79 8.88 0.23
N PRO A 26 -1.53 9.52 -0.69
CA PRO A 26 -2.43 8.75 -1.55
C PRO A 26 -1.67 8.08 -2.68
N ALA A 27 -1.96 6.80 -2.89
CA ALA A 27 -1.50 6.07 -4.07
C ALA A 27 -2.67 5.97 -5.02
N ARG A 28 -2.49 6.40 -6.25
CA ARG A 28 -3.59 6.55 -7.19
C ARG A 28 -3.28 5.91 -8.54
N LYS A 29 -4.33 5.62 -9.29
CA LYS A 29 -4.21 5.16 -10.67
C LYS A 29 -3.55 6.25 -11.52
N PRO A 30 -2.92 5.85 -12.66
CA PRO A 30 -2.21 6.81 -13.51
C PRO A 30 -3.06 8.00 -13.92
N GLY A 31 -2.43 9.18 -13.93
CA GLY A 31 -3.05 10.40 -14.43
C GLY A 31 -3.90 11.15 -13.45
N LYS A 32 -4.03 10.67 -12.20
CA LYS A 32 -4.93 11.33 -11.23
C LYS A 32 -4.23 12.26 -10.27
N LEU A 33 -2.91 12.17 -10.17
CA LEU A 33 -2.14 13.05 -9.29
C LEU A 33 -1.63 14.25 -10.09
N PRO A 34 -1.71 15.46 -9.53
CA PRO A 34 -1.42 16.67 -10.31
C PRO A 34 0.04 17.04 -10.48
N ARG A 35 0.93 16.49 -9.66
CA ARG A 35 2.36 16.83 -9.71
C ARG A 35 3.14 15.64 -10.24
N GLU A 36 4.47 15.83 -10.33
CA GLU A 36 5.37 14.75 -10.74
C GLU A 36 5.17 13.50 -9.87
N VAL A 37 5.15 12.35 -10.51
CA VAL A 37 4.86 11.08 -9.84
C VAL A 37 5.95 10.05 -10.11
N ILE A 38 6.02 9.05 -9.23
CA ILE A 38 6.69 7.79 -9.52
C ILE A 38 5.63 6.72 -9.64
N SER A 39 5.89 5.72 -10.47
CA SER A 39 4.90 4.70 -10.83
C SER A 39 5.44 3.32 -10.56
N GLN A 40 4.53 2.39 -10.26
CA GLN A 40 4.84 0.98 -10.10
C GLN A 40 3.70 0.17 -10.70
N SER A 41 4.01 -0.70 -11.65
CA SER A 41 3.01 -1.59 -12.21
C SER A 41 2.90 -2.87 -11.38
N TYR A 42 1.76 -3.52 -11.49
CA TYR A 42 1.50 -4.81 -10.87
C TYR A 42 0.56 -5.61 -11.77
N GLU A 43 0.61 -6.91 -11.63
CA GLU A 43 -0.17 -7.78 -12.49
C GLU A 43 -1.55 -8.05 -11.91
N LEU A 44 -2.52 -8.08 -12.81
CA LEU A 44 -3.88 -8.49 -12.53
C LEU A 44 -4.11 -9.85 -13.18
N GLU A 45 -5.26 -10.44 -12.91
CA GLU A 45 -5.65 -11.70 -13.53
C GLU A 45 -5.70 -11.56 -15.06
N TYR A 46 -6.13 -10.41 -15.55
CA TYR A 46 -6.34 -10.16 -16.98
C TYR A 46 -5.57 -8.94 -17.46
N GLY A 47 -4.30 -8.82 -17.12
CA GLY A 47 -3.49 -7.71 -17.60
C GLY A 47 -2.67 -7.10 -16.50
N THR A 48 -2.32 -5.83 -16.67
CA THR A 48 -1.54 -5.09 -15.68
C THR A 48 -2.22 -3.78 -15.34
N ASP A 49 -1.90 -3.27 -14.17
CA ASP A 49 -2.33 -1.95 -13.75
C ASP A 49 -1.13 -1.28 -13.09
N SER A 50 -1.27 -0.04 -12.70
CA SER A 50 -0.21 0.62 -11.97
C SER A 50 -0.76 1.61 -10.97
N LEU A 51 0.09 1.91 -9.98
CA LEU A 51 -0.19 2.92 -8.99
C LEU A 51 0.90 3.97 -9.04
N GLN A 52 0.55 5.19 -8.64
CA GLN A 52 1.47 6.31 -8.60
C GLN A 52 1.36 7.00 -7.25
N ILE A 53 2.49 7.54 -6.78
CA ILE A 53 2.50 8.50 -5.68
C ILE A 53 3.26 9.72 -6.16
N HIS A 54 3.02 10.87 -5.51
CA HIS A 54 3.83 12.05 -5.82
C HIS A 54 5.31 11.75 -5.55
N ALA A 55 6.17 12.20 -6.43
CA ALA A 55 7.61 11.92 -6.34
C ALA A 55 8.24 12.47 -5.06
N ASP A 56 7.65 13.52 -4.49
CA ASP A 56 8.15 14.17 -3.28
C ASP A 56 7.41 13.76 -2.01
N ALA A 57 6.49 12.80 -2.10
CA ALA A 57 5.64 12.45 -0.95
C ALA A 57 6.39 11.65 0.12
N ILE A 58 7.32 10.81 -0.31
CA ILE A 58 8.16 10.00 0.58
C ILE A 58 9.60 10.46 0.41
N LYS A 59 10.30 10.63 1.51
CA LYS A 59 11.69 11.07 1.50
C LYS A 59 12.58 9.96 2.04
N PRO A 60 13.86 9.97 1.65
CA PRO A 60 14.80 9.00 2.20
C PRO A 60 14.77 8.99 3.72
N GLY A 61 14.66 7.80 4.30
CA GLY A 61 14.59 7.63 5.74
C GLY A 61 13.18 7.65 6.32
N ASP A 62 12.15 7.95 5.53
CA ASP A 62 10.77 7.89 6.01
C ASP A 62 10.39 6.45 6.35
N VAL A 63 9.65 6.30 7.43
CA VAL A 63 9.09 5.02 7.86
C VAL A 63 7.60 5.05 7.55
N VAL A 64 7.11 4.03 6.86
CA VAL A 64 5.79 4.07 6.23
C VAL A 64 4.97 2.84 6.61
N LEU A 65 3.70 3.07 6.95
CA LEU A 65 2.69 2.03 7.13
C LEU A 65 1.80 2.01 5.90
N ILE A 66 1.62 0.84 5.30
CA ILE A 66 0.72 0.66 4.17
C ILE A 66 -0.62 0.14 4.69
N VAL A 67 -1.70 0.85 4.36
CA VAL A 67 -3.03 0.59 4.93
C VAL A 67 -4.04 0.45 3.80
N ASP A 68 -4.89 -0.55 3.89
CA ASP A 68 -6.02 -0.68 2.97
C ASP A 68 -7.17 -1.40 3.67
N VAL A 69 -8.33 -1.37 3.04
CA VAL A 69 -9.50 -2.08 3.56
C VAL A 69 -9.38 -3.58 3.31
N LEU A 70 -8.94 -3.94 2.11
CA LEU A 70 -8.92 -5.35 1.70
C LEU A 70 -7.56 -5.73 1.13
N VAL A 71 -7.06 -6.89 1.52
CA VAL A 71 -5.95 -7.51 0.81
C VAL A 71 -6.43 -8.84 0.23
N ALA A 72 -6.32 -8.97 -1.08
CA ALA A 72 -6.73 -10.17 -1.81
C ALA A 72 -5.50 -11.02 -2.16
N THR A 73 -4.85 -10.74 -3.27
CA THR A 73 -3.63 -11.47 -3.65
C THR A 73 -2.37 -10.87 -3.06
N GLY A 74 -2.41 -9.60 -2.70
CA GLY A 74 -1.25 -8.89 -2.18
C GLY A 74 -0.53 -8.04 -3.21
N GLY A 75 -0.93 -8.11 -4.49
CA GLY A 75 -0.24 -7.39 -5.55
C GLY A 75 -0.22 -5.88 -5.37
N THR A 76 -1.36 -5.32 -4.97
CA THR A 76 -1.46 -3.88 -4.74
C THR A 76 -0.58 -3.45 -3.55
N ALA A 77 -0.56 -4.26 -2.50
CA ALA A 77 0.28 -3.97 -1.33
C ALA A 77 1.76 -3.99 -1.70
N VAL A 78 2.18 -4.98 -2.49
CA VAL A 78 3.57 -5.08 -2.95
C VAL A 78 3.93 -3.90 -3.86
N ALA A 79 3.01 -3.47 -4.72
CA ALA A 79 3.26 -2.30 -5.58
C ALA A 79 3.48 -1.06 -4.73
N GLN A 80 2.67 -0.86 -3.69
CA GLN A 80 2.85 0.28 -2.78
C GLN A 80 4.19 0.19 -2.05
N LYS A 81 4.58 -1.00 -1.60
CA LYS A 81 5.88 -1.20 -0.96
C LYS A 81 7.01 -0.77 -1.90
N LYS A 82 6.94 -1.17 -3.17
CA LYS A 82 7.97 -0.81 -4.15
C LYS A 82 8.03 0.69 -4.40
N LEU A 83 6.87 1.36 -4.43
CA LEU A 83 6.83 2.82 -4.56
C LEU A 83 7.54 3.49 -3.38
N VAL A 84 7.25 3.03 -2.16
CA VAL A 84 7.87 3.58 -0.95
C VAL A 84 9.39 3.42 -1.02
N GLU A 85 9.86 2.26 -1.40
CA GLU A 85 11.30 1.97 -1.45
C GLU A 85 11.99 2.73 -2.57
N THR A 86 11.34 2.88 -3.72
CA THR A 86 11.88 3.68 -4.82
C THR A 86 12.11 5.12 -4.38
N ALA A 87 11.23 5.63 -3.53
CA ALA A 87 11.37 6.99 -2.99
C ALA A 87 12.37 7.09 -1.83
N GLY A 88 12.90 5.96 -1.36
CA GLY A 88 13.90 5.94 -0.30
C GLY A 88 13.34 5.66 1.08
N GLY A 89 12.05 5.34 1.20
CA GLY A 89 11.42 5.01 2.47
C GLY A 89 11.53 3.53 2.81
N THR A 90 11.12 3.22 4.03
CA THR A 90 11.10 1.85 4.55
C THR A 90 9.67 1.52 5.00
N VAL A 91 9.18 0.34 4.62
CA VAL A 91 7.85 -0.09 5.04
C VAL A 91 7.96 -0.74 6.42
N ALA A 92 7.28 -0.17 7.40
CA ALA A 92 7.24 -0.69 8.77
C ALA A 92 6.21 -1.79 8.95
N GLY A 93 5.17 -1.80 8.12
CA GLY A 93 4.13 -2.81 8.25
C GLY A 93 3.03 -2.61 7.23
N PHE A 94 2.15 -3.60 7.16
CA PHE A 94 0.96 -3.60 6.34
C PHE A 94 -0.24 -3.83 7.25
N ALA A 95 -1.28 -3.03 7.13
CA ALA A 95 -2.47 -3.16 7.96
C ALA A 95 -3.72 -3.13 7.10
N PHE A 96 -4.57 -4.13 7.29
CA PHE A 96 -5.79 -4.30 6.51
C PHE A 96 -6.96 -4.54 7.45
N ILE A 97 -8.16 -4.18 6.99
CA ILE A 97 -9.37 -4.56 7.71
C ILE A 97 -9.67 -6.03 7.42
N THR A 98 -9.73 -6.42 6.14
CA THR A 98 -10.07 -7.79 5.74
C THR A 98 -8.97 -8.38 4.88
N GLU A 99 -8.60 -9.60 5.24
CA GLU A 99 -7.63 -10.37 4.47
C GLU A 99 -8.35 -11.59 3.89
N LEU A 100 -8.24 -11.78 2.57
CA LEU A 100 -8.75 -12.98 1.92
C LEU A 100 -7.68 -14.06 2.02
N GLU A 101 -7.68 -14.74 3.16
CA GLU A 101 -6.62 -15.67 3.52
C GLU A 101 -6.46 -16.81 2.51
N TYR A 102 -7.57 -17.23 1.90
CA TYR A 102 -7.55 -18.31 0.91
C TYR A 102 -6.79 -17.95 -0.37
N LEU A 103 -6.48 -16.68 -0.58
CA LEU A 103 -5.66 -16.23 -1.72
C LEU A 103 -4.17 -16.10 -1.35
N ASN A 104 -3.83 -16.37 -0.10
CA ASN A 104 -2.44 -16.37 0.40
C ASN A 104 -1.69 -15.05 0.17
N PRO A 105 -2.29 -13.89 0.53
CA PRO A 105 -1.59 -12.62 0.30
C PRO A 105 -0.31 -12.51 1.13
N ARG A 106 -0.27 -13.11 2.32
CA ARG A 106 0.92 -13.05 3.17
C ARG A 106 2.12 -13.73 2.54
N GLU A 107 1.89 -14.79 1.76
CA GLU A 107 2.98 -15.47 1.07
C GLU A 107 3.63 -14.56 0.04
N LEU A 108 2.81 -13.86 -0.75
CA LEU A 108 3.34 -12.92 -1.74
C LEU A 108 4.06 -11.76 -1.07
N ILE A 109 3.46 -11.19 -0.03
CA ILE A 109 4.06 -10.06 0.69
C ILE A 109 5.38 -10.49 1.33
N ALA A 110 5.43 -11.68 1.93
CA ALA A 110 6.63 -12.17 2.60
C ALA A 110 7.81 -12.37 1.65
N LYS A 111 7.54 -12.65 0.38
CA LYS A 111 8.60 -12.76 -0.63
C LYS A 111 9.27 -11.41 -0.91
N GLU A 112 8.56 -10.32 -0.64
CA GLU A 112 9.01 -8.98 -1.01
C GLU A 112 9.37 -8.14 0.21
N SER A 113 8.96 -8.52 1.42
CA SER A 113 9.15 -7.69 2.60
C SER A 113 9.15 -8.53 3.87
N ASP A 114 9.98 -8.12 4.84
CA ASP A 114 9.99 -8.73 6.17
C ASP A 114 9.03 -8.00 7.13
N ALA A 115 8.35 -6.96 6.67
CA ALA A 115 7.47 -6.16 7.51
C ALA A 115 6.25 -6.98 7.93
N PRO A 116 5.75 -6.78 9.15
CA PRO A 116 4.60 -7.54 9.63
C PRO A 116 3.32 -7.14 8.91
N VAL A 117 2.41 -8.11 8.80
CA VAL A 117 1.10 -7.93 8.20
C VAL A 117 0.05 -8.11 9.30
N PHE A 118 -0.81 -7.12 9.43
CA PHE A 118 -1.88 -7.12 10.41
C PHE A 118 -3.23 -7.05 9.70
N SER A 119 -4.19 -7.88 10.10
CA SER A 119 -5.55 -7.85 9.58
C SER A 119 -6.54 -8.02 10.71
N LEU A 120 -7.63 -7.26 10.68
CA LEU A 120 -8.67 -7.37 11.69
C LEU A 120 -9.53 -8.61 11.47
N VAL A 121 -9.84 -8.92 10.21
CA VAL A 121 -10.70 -10.05 9.84
C VAL A 121 -9.97 -10.85 8.78
N GLN A 122 -10.00 -12.17 8.93
CA GLN A 122 -9.42 -13.09 7.96
C GLN A 122 -10.52 -13.99 7.42
N GLU A 123 -10.69 -13.92 6.10
CA GLU A 123 -11.66 -14.77 5.41
C GLU A 123 -10.93 -15.98 4.86
N THR A 124 -11.34 -17.16 5.32
CA THR A 124 -10.69 -18.39 4.91
C THR A 124 -11.28 -18.98 3.66
N LYS A 125 -12.36 -18.38 3.17
CA LYS A 125 -13.01 -18.90 1.97
C LYS A 125 -13.87 -17.85 1.30
#